data_6e1696d0715c9020f3c344bd91cc391c
#
_entry.id   6e1696d0715c9020f3c344bd91cc391c
#
_cell.length_a   1.000
_cell.length_b   1.000
_cell.length_c   1.000
_cell.angle_alpha   90.00
_cell.angle_beta   90.00
_cell.angle_gamma   90.00
#
_symmetry.space_group_name_H-M   'P 1'
#
loop_
_entity.id
_entity.type
_entity.pdbx_description
1 polymer ?
#
loop_
_entity_poly.entity_id
_entity_poly.type
_entity_poly.pdbx_seq_one_letter_code
_entity_poly.pdbx_strand_id
1 'polypeptide(L)'
;MQKYFVFAGIHSDDFCMYFLFCLFFSLAANVIHGARTAQETVGISVFFDEGMTEDEILAAGEEIKGWKEVRQAEYTSAEEAWDTFKAQYFEGAEDLAEGFENDNPLANSASFEIFLNDISDQESVADRLEAMDGVRRVRYSSTLAAGFTSVGKMIGLISALIIGVLLAVAVFLISNTISVAAAFRRRENEIMRYIGATNFMIRAPFLVEGLLLGFLGALVPLGGHMGSL
;
A
#
# COMPACT_ATOMS: atom_id res chain seq x y z
N MET A 1 34.60 -16.99 -32.24
CA MET A 1 33.36 -16.18 -32.40
C MET A 1 32.13 -16.76 -31.67
N GLN A 2 31.96 -18.06 -31.64
CA GLN A 2 30.77 -18.70 -31.04
C GLN A 2 30.67 -18.54 -29.48
N LYS A 3 31.80 -18.46 -28.76
CA LYS A 3 31.81 -18.27 -27.29
C LYS A 3 31.25 -16.91 -26.83
N TYR A 4 31.45 -15.86 -27.62
CA TYR A 4 30.98 -14.51 -27.27
C TYR A 4 29.47 -14.34 -27.47
N PHE A 5 28.89 -15.07 -28.44
CA PHE A 5 27.44 -15.05 -28.69
C PHE A 5 26.63 -15.73 -27.59
N VAL A 6 27.16 -16.81 -27.01
CA VAL A 6 26.53 -17.50 -25.87
C VAL A 6 26.60 -16.64 -24.60
N PHE A 7 27.72 -15.96 -24.38
CA PHE A 7 27.89 -15.07 -23.23
C PHE A 7 26.97 -13.81 -23.28
N ALA A 8 26.80 -13.25 -24.48
CA ALA A 8 25.91 -12.11 -24.69
C ALA A 8 24.42 -12.49 -24.53
N GLY A 9 24.03 -13.70 -24.94
CA GLY A 9 22.66 -14.19 -24.75
C GLY A 9 22.27 -14.38 -23.27
N ILE A 10 23.18 -14.95 -22.47
CA ILE A 10 22.93 -15.17 -21.04
C ILE A 10 22.75 -13.85 -20.29
N HIS A 11 23.53 -12.82 -20.62
CA HIS A 11 23.39 -11.50 -19.98
C HIS A 11 22.13 -10.75 -20.39
N SER A 12 21.65 -10.92 -21.61
CA SER A 12 20.41 -10.26 -22.06
C SER A 12 19.16 -10.85 -21.44
N ASP A 13 19.14 -12.14 -21.18
CA ASP A 13 18.00 -12.83 -20.55
C ASP A 13 17.89 -12.46 -19.06
N ASP A 14 19.05 -12.39 -18.36
CA ASP A 14 19.12 -11.94 -16.98
C ASP A 14 18.70 -10.47 -16.85
N PHE A 15 19.14 -9.60 -17.74
CA PHE A 15 18.74 -8.19 -17.75
C PHE A 15 17.24 -8.00 -17.97
N CYS A 16 16.65 -8.74 -18.90
CA CYS A 16 15.22 -8.69 -19.17
C CYS A 16 14.40 -9.13 -17.95
N MET A 17 14.86 -10.15 -17.24
CA MET A 17 14.22 -10.65 -16.02
C MET A 17 14.29 -9.62 -14.88
N TYR A 18 15.43 -8.97 -14.65
CA TYR A 18 15.58 -7.91 -13.66
C TYR A 18 14.73 -6.69 -14.02
N PHE A 19 14.70 -6.31 -15.29
CA PHE A 19 13.88 -5.20 -15.77
C PHE A 19 12.39 -5.46 -15.53
N LEU A 20 11.89 -6.65 -15.87
CA LEU A 20 10.50 -7.03 -15.61
C LEU A 20 10.18 -7.05 -14.11
N PHE A 21 11.07 -7.59 -13.29
CA PHE A 21 10.91 -7.60 -11.84
C PHE A 21 10.82 -6.18 -11.27
N CYS A 22 11.75 -5.29 -11.65
CA CYS A 22 11.74 -3.90 -11.23
C CYS A 22 10.47 -3.15 -11.70
N LEU A 23 10.01 -3.42 -12.92
CA LEU A 23 8.81 -2.81 -13.47
C LEU A 23 7.56 -3.26 -12.69
N PHE A 24 7.40 -4.56 -12.44
CA PHE A 24 6.28 -5.08 -11.64
C PHE A 24 6.34 -4.62 -10.19
N PHE A 25 7.53 -4.59 -9.58
CA PHE A 25 7.68 -4.09 -8.22
C PHE A 25 7.33 -2.61 -8.12
N SER A 26 7.81 -1.79 -9.06
CA SER A 26 7.48 -0.37 -9.12
C SER A 26 5.97 -0.15 -9.32
N LEU A 27 5.34 -0.92 -10.22
CA LEU A 27 3.90 -0.83 -10.44
C LEU A 27 3.12 -1.21 -9.17
N ALA A 28 3.47 -2.31 -8.52
CA ALA A 28 2.83 -2.76 -7.29
C ALA A 28 2.98 -1.73 -6.17
N ALA A 29 4.19 -1.19 -5.98
CA ALA A 29 4.46 -0.16 -4.98
C ALA A 29 3.63 1.11 -5.22
N ASN A 30 3.53 1.58 -6.47
CA ASN A 30 2.73 2.75 -6.84
C ASN A 30 1.23 2.51 -6.63
N VAL A 31 0.71 1.34 -6.97
CA VAL A 31 -0.71 0.99 -6.74
C VAL A 31 -1.02 0.94 -5.24
N ILE A 32 -0.15 0.32 -4.43
CA ILE A 32 -0.32 0.26 -2.98
C ILE A 32 -0.25 1.66 -2.38
N HIS A 33 0.71 2.48 -2.80
CA HIS A 33 0.85 3.86 -2.33
C HIS A 33 -0.39 4.70 -2.70
N GLY A 34 -0.83 4.65 -3.95
CA GLY A 34 -2.03 5.35 -4.41
C GLY A 34 -3.30 4.91 -3.67
N ALA A 35 -3.44 3.61 -3.40
CA ALA A 35 -4.56 3.09 -2.62
C ALA A 35 -4.54 3.59 -1.15
N ARG A 36 -3.37 3.66 -0.52
CA ARG A 36 -3.21 4.22 0.83
C ARG A 36 -3.56 5.71 0.86
N THR A 37 -3.02 6.49 -0.06
CA THR A 37 -3.31 7.93 -0.15
C THR A 37 -4.80 8.20 -0.35
N ALA A 38 -5.47 7.40 -1.19
CA ALA A 38 -6.91 7.50 -1.37
C ALA A 38 -7.71 7.13 -0.11
N GLN A 39 -7.27 6.12 0.66
CA GLN A 39 -7.88 5.75 1.94
C GLN A 39 -7.72 6.87 2.98
N GLU A 40 -6.58 7.55 2.97
CA GLU A 40 -6.26 8.64 3.90
C GLU A 40 -7.17 9.87 3.72
N THR A 41 -7.81 10.01 2.57
CA THR A 41 -8.70 11.13 2.23
C THR A 41 -10.16 10.86 2.64
N VAL A 42 -10.51 9.61 2.99
CA VAL A 42 -11.88 9.25 3.37
C VAL A 42 -12.06 9.39 4.87
N GLY A 43 -12.73 10.46 5.28
CA GLY A 43 -13.05 10.76 6.68
C GLY A 43 -14.45 10.31 7.10
N ILE A 44 -14.67 10.27 8.41
CA ILE A 44 -15.98 10.18 9.06
C ILE A 44 -16.32 11.58 9.56
N SER A 45 -17.41 12.16 9.08
CA SER A 45 -17.90 13.45 9.59
C SER A 45 -18.89 13.23 10.73
N VAL A 46 -18.60 13.83 11.87
CA VAL A 46 -19.43 13.74 13.09
C VAL A 46 -20.03 15.10 13.38
N PHE A 47 -21.34 15.16 13.49
CA PHE A 47 -22.10 16.37 13.83
C PHE A 47 -22.69 16.21 15.23
N PHE A 48 -22.66 17.27 16.01
CA PHE A 48 -23.10 17.30 17.40
C PHE A 48 -24.49 17.88 17.56
N ASP A 49 -25.09 17.66 18.71
CA ASP A 49 -26.42 18.18 19.06
C ASP A 49 -26.39 19.71 19.19
N GLU A 50 -27.51 20.35 18.83
CA GLU A 50 -27.65 21.80 18.78
C GLU A 50 -27.52 22.49 20.16
N GLY A 51 -27.57 21.74 21.24
CA GLY A 51 -27.45 22.25 22.61
C GLY A 51 -26.04 22.19 23.20
N MET A 52 -25.07 21.59 22.50
CA MET A 52 -23.70 21.47 23.00
C MET A 52 -22.94 22.79 22.83
N THR A 53 -22.18 23.13 23.84
CA THR A 53 -21.24 24.25 23.78
C THR A 53 -19.97 23.84 22.99
N GLU A 54 -19.27 24.82 22.45
CA GLU A 54 -18.01 24.58 21.72
C GLU A 54 -16.98 23.85 22.58
N ASP A 55 -16.90 24.19 23.86
CA ASP A 55 -15.98 23.50 24.80
C ASP A 55 -16.32 22.03 24.98
N GLU A 56 -17.61 21.67 25.02
CA GLU A 56 -18.05 20.27 25.09
C GLU A 56 -17.76 19.51 23.80
N ILE A 57 -17.94 20.15 22.65
CA ILE A 57 -17.59 19.58 21.34
C ILE A 57 -16.08 19.33 21.24
N LEU A 58 -15.27 20.28 21.67
CA LEU A 58 -13.80 20.13 21.68
C LEU A 58 -13.35 19.04 22.65
N ALA A 59 -13.99 18.92 23.82
CA ALA A 59 -13.69 17.84 24.76
C ALA A 59 -14.01 16.45 24.18
N ALA A 60 -15.14 16.30 23.49
CA ALA A 60 -15.48 15.07 22.77
C ALA A 60 -14.46 14.78 21.65
N GLY A 61 -13.99 15.82 20.95
CA GLY A 61 -12.93 15.68 19.94
C GLY A 61 -11.61 15.17 20.50
N GLU A 62 -11.20 15.64 21.69
CA GLU A 62 -9.98 15.14 22.36
C GLU A 62 -10.12 13.68 22.81
N GLU A 63 -11.31 13.27 23.25
CA GLU A 63 -11.58 11.85 23.55
C GLU A 63 -11.44 10.98 22.29
N ILE A 64 -12.02 11.42 21.17
CA ILE A 64 -11.97 10.72 19.88
C ILE A 64 -10.53 10.62 19.37
N LYS A 65 -9.73 11.67 19.49
CA LYS A 65 -8.29 11.65 19.12
C LYS A 65 -7.48 10.64 19.92
N GLY A 66 -7.92 10.28 21.11
CA GLY A 66 -7.28 9.26 21.95
C GLY A 66 -7.53 7.82 21.50
N TRP A 67 -8.39 7.57 20.53
CA TRP A 67 -8.70 6.23 20.05
C TRP A 67 -7.57 5.70 19.14
N LYS A 68 -7.25 4.42 19.27
CA LYS A 68 -6.16 3.77 18.53
C LYS A 68 -6.39 3.72 17.02
N GLU A 69 -7.65 3.65 16.63
CA GLU A 69 -8.12 3.57 15.26
C GLU A 69 -8.01 4.92 14.54
N VAL A 70 -8.04 6.01 15.31
CA VAL A 70 -8.02 7.39 14.82
C VAL A 70 -6.59 7.84 14.54
N ARG A 71 -6.35 8.32 13.32
CA ARG A 71 -5.09 8.95 12.93
C ARG A 71 -5.10 10.45 13.21
N GLN A 72 -6.20 11.10 12.87
CA GLN A 72 -6.36 12.55 12.94
C GLN A 72 -7.84 12.88 13.10
N ALA A 73 -8.15 13.90 13.87
CA ALA A 73 -9.49 14.49 13.95
C ALA A 73 -9.34 16.01 13.82
N GLU A 74 -9.99 16.55 12.80
CA GLU A 74 -10.00 17.97 12.48
C GLU A 74 -11.33 18.59 12.88
N TYR A 75 -11.27 19.68 13.63
CA TYR A 75 -12.45 20.45 14.00
C TYR A 75 -12.75 21.48 12.93
N THR A 76 -14.02 21.56 12.54
CA THR A 76 -14.54 22.61 11.68
C THR A 76 -15.66 23.33 12.43
N SER A 77 -15.48 24.62 12.70
CA SER A 77 -16.51 25.43 13.34
C SER A 77 -17.69 25.68 12.39
N ALA A 78 -18.82 26.06 12.96
CA ALA A 78 -19.99 26.43 12.16
C ALA A 78 -19.75 27.62 11.23
N GLU A 79 -18.89 28.57 11.64
CA GLU A 79 -18.51 29.72 10.83
C GLU A 79 -17.62 29.30 9.66
N GLU A 80 -16.60 28.50 9.94
CA GLU A 80 -15.69 27.97 8.91
C GLU A 80 -16.43 27.09 7.90
N ALA A 81 -17.36 26.26 8.37
CA ALA A 81 -18.24 25.46 7.51
C ALA A 81 -19.07 26.33 6.57
N TRP A 82 -19.61 27.45 7.10
CA TRP A 82 -20.38 28.40 6.30
C TRP A 82 -19.51 29.13 5.29
N ASP A 83 -18.32 29.58 5.67
CA ASP A 83 -17.39 30.28 4.77
C ASP A 83 -16.92 29.37 3.63
N THR A 84 -16.62 28.11 3.95
CA THR A 84 -16.26 27.09 2.96
C THR A 84 -17.43 26.83 2.01
N PHE A 85 -18.64 26.71 2.55
CA PHE A 85 -19.84 26.48 1.76
C PHE A 85 -20.11 27.68 0.83
N LYS A 86 -19.99 28.91 1.33
CA LYS A 86 -20.14 30.14 0.51
C LYS A 86 -19.14 30.14 -0.65
N ALA A 87 -17.87 29.89 -0.37
CA ALA A 87 -16.81 29.90 -1.37
C ALA A 87 -17.04 28.85 -2.46
N GLN A 88 -17.60 27.68 -2.10
CA GLN A 88 -17.78 26.57 -3.03
C GLN A 88 -19.06 26.68 -3.88
N TYR A 89 -20.17 27.16 -3.29
CA TYR A 89 -21.48 27.13 -3.92
C TYR A 89 -22.00 28.46 -4.43
N PHE A 90 -21.46 29.59 -3.92
CA PHE A 90 -21.85 30.94 -4.33
C PHE A 90 -20.74 31.66 -5.10
N GLU A 91 -19.74 30.94 -5.59
CA GLU A 91 -18.72 31.51 -6.47
C GLU A 91 -19.37 32.10 -7.72
N GLY A 92 -19.28 33.44 -7.90
CA GLY A 92 -19.94 34.18 -8.98
C GLY A 92 -21.42 34.53 -8.75
N ALA A 93 -21.95 34.29 -7.54
CA ALA A 93 -23.33 34.65 -7.14
C ALA A 93 -23.36 35.13 -5.68
N GLU A 94 -22.38 35.97 -5.29
CA GLU A 94 -22.17 36.45 -3.92
C GLU A 94 -23.38 37.19 -3.38
N ASP A 95 -24.12 37.91 -4.22
CA ASP A 95 -25.38 38.61 -3.87
C ASP A 95 -26.42 37.65 -3.25
N LEU A 96 -26.42 36.38 -3.61
CA LEU A 96 -27.33 35.38 -3.04
C LEU A 96 -26.91 34.96 -1.62
N ALA A 97 -25.62 35.04 -1.31
CA ALA A 97 -25.10 34.72 0.01
C ALA A 97 -25.43 35.82 1.02
N GLU A 98 -25.57 37.09 0.58
CA GLU A 98 -25.95 38.24 1.45
C GLU A 98 -27.32 38.03 2.14
N GLY A 99 -28.24 37.27 1.49
CA GLY A 99 -29.53 36.95 2.08
C GLY A 99 -29.44 36.09 3.35
N PHE A 100 -28.31 35.43 3.60
CA PHE A 100 -28.07 34.54 4.74
C PHE A 100 -27.11 35.14 5.80
N GLU A 101 -26.67 36.40 5.66
CA GLU A 101 -25.74 37.04 6.62
C GLU A 101 -26.26 37.07 8.07
N ASN A 102 -27.57 37.19 8.27
CA ASN A 102 -28.20 37.21 9.57
C ASN A 102 -28.81 35.88 10.01
N ASP A 103 -28.83 34.88 9.13
CA ASP A 103 -29.46 33.55 9.40
C ASP A 103 -28.56 32.48 8.79
N ASN A 104 -27.43 32.21 9.45
CA ASN A 104 -26.50 31.20 9.02
C ASN A 104 -27.17 29.81 9.07
N PRO A 105 -27.47 29.16 7.93
CA PRO A 105 -28.13 27.86 7.91
C PRO A 105 -27.24 26.73 8.48
N LEU A 106 -25.95 26.97 8.66
CA LEU A 106 -24.97 26.06 9.23
C LEU A 106 -24.57 26.41 10.65
N ALA A 107 -25.30 27.32 11.35
CA ALA A 107 -25.00 27.77 12.71
C ALA A 107 -24.82 26.63 13.72
N ASN A 108 -25.53 25.49 13.51
CA ASN A 108 -25.46 24.30 14.36
C ASN A 108 -24.73 23.13 13.65
N SER A 109 -23.79 23.44 12.73
CA SER A 109 -23.11 22.43 11.91
C SER A 109 -21.63 22.30 12.25
N ALA A 110 -21.24 22.65 13.48
CA ALA A 110 -19.91 22.32 13.97
C ALA A 110 -19.69 20.80 13.89
N SER A 111 -18.54 20.39 13.38
CA SER A 111 -18.26 19.00 13.09
C SER A 111 -16.81 18.65 13.33
N PHE A 112 -16.55 17.36 13.55
CA PHE A 112 -15.23 16.77 13.42
C PHE A 112 -15.15 15.93 12.18
N GLU A 113 -14.07 16.07 11.42
CA GLU A 113 -13.69 15.14 10.38
C GLU A 113 -12.61 14.21 10.91
N ILE A 114 -12.93 12.91 10.99
CA ILE A 114 -12.12 11.90 11.64
C ILE A 114 -11.51 11.01 10.55
N PHE A 115 -10.18 10.99 10.49
CA PHE A 115 -9.42 10.13 9.59
C PHE A 115 -8.88 8.93 10.35
N LEU A 116 -9.05 7.74 9.80
CA LEU A 116 -8.65 6.49 10.43
C LEU A 116 -7.28 6.02 9.93
N ASN A 117 -6.63 5.20 10.74
CA ASN A 117 -5.41 4.48 10.33
C ASN A 117 -5.71 3.38 9.31
N ASP A 118 -6.88 2.71 9.45
CA ASP A 118 -7.37 1.71 8.51
C ASP A 118 -8.86 1.95 8.22
N ILE A 119 -9.19 2.05 6.94
CA ILE A 119 -10.57 2.27 6.51
C ILE A 119 -11.50 1.09 6.86
N SER A 120 -10.93 -0.09 7.11
CA SER A 120 -11.69 -1.28 7.50
C SER A 120 -12.35 -1.12 8.88
N ASP A 121 -11.84 -0.22 9.73
CA ASP A 121 -12.38 0.07 11.05
C ASP A 121 -13.52 1.09 11.02
N GLN A 122 -13.83 1.65 9.82
CA GLN A 122 -14.77 2.76 9.66
C GLN A 122 -16.15 2.45 10.20
N GLU A 123 -16.68 1.25 9.97
CA GLU A 123 -17.99 0.84 10.45
C GLU A 123 -18.02 0.73 11.99
N SER A 124 -17.01 0.10 12.59
CA SER A 124 -16.94 -0.07 14.05
C SER A 124 -16.72 1.25 14.78
N VAL A 125 -15.95 2.17 14.18
CA VAL A 125 -15.73 3.51 14.72
C VAL A 125 -16.99 4.36 14.56
N ALA A 126 -17.67 4.27 13.42
CA ALA A 126 -18.94 4.98 13.21
C ALA A 126 -20.02 4.56 14.21
N ASP A 127 -20.19 3.24 14.44
CA ASP A 127 -21.12 2.71 15.45
C ASP A 127 -20.80 3.22 16.86
N ARG A 128 -19.50 3.31 17.19
CA ARG A 128 -19.05 3.83 18.48
C ARG A 128 -19.31 5.33 18.61
N LEU A 129 -19.13 6.10 17.53
CA LEU A 129 -19.42 7.52 17.49
C LEU A 129 -20.93 7.79 17.60
N GLU A 130 -21.78 6.99 16.95
CA GLU A 130 -23.24 7.10 17.05
C GLU A 130 -23.76 6.78 18.46
N ALA A 131 -23.01 5.98 19.23
CA ALA A 131 -23.34 5.65 20.61
C ALA A 131 -22.84 6.69 21.63
N MET A 132 -22.07 7.71 21.22
CA MET A 132 -21.60 8.78 22.10
C MET A 132 -22.72 9.78 22.41
N ASP A 133 -22.78 10.21 23.68
CA ASP A 133 -23.69 11.26 24.10
C ASP A 133 -23.35 12.58 23.39
N GLY A 134 -24.38 13.27 22.89
CA GLY A 134 -24.22 14.55 22.20
C GLY A 134 -23.88 14.45 20.71
N VAL A 135 -23.77 13.25 20.15
CA VAL A 135 -23.61 13.05 18.70
C VAL A 135 -24.98 12.97 18.02
N ARG A 136 -25.27 13.96 17.18
CA ARG A 136 -26.52 14.04 16.42
C ARG A 136 -26.52 13.15 15.18
N ARG A 137 -25.39 13.12 14.48
CA ARG A 137 -25.28 12.40 13.20
C ARG A 137 -23.83 12.07 12.88
N VAL A 138 -23.63 10.86 12.41
CA VAL A 138 -22.38 10.40 11.82
C VAL A 138 -22.58 10.20 10.33
N ARG A 139 -21.71 10.74 9.51
CA ARG A 139 -21.70 10.57 8.05
C ARG A 139 -20.39 9.94 7.62
N TYR A 140 -20.49 8.80 6.99
CA TYR A 140 -19.37 8.12 6.37
C TYR A 140 -19.81 7.40 5.10
N SER A 141 -18.86 7.08 4.24
CA SER A 141 -19.18 6.40 2.99
C SER A 141 -18.88 4.91 3.09
N SER A 142 -19.85 4.15 3.60
CA SER A 142 -19.76 2.68 3.69
C SER A 142 -19.46 2.02 2.33
N THR A 143 -19.99 2.59 1.24
CA THR A 143 -19.75 2.09 -0.12
C THR A 143 -18.29 2.26 -0.52
N LEU A 144 -17.65 3.38 -0.17
CA LEU A 144 -16.23 3.61 -0.44
C LEU A 144 -15.37 2.67 0.43
N ALA A 145 -15.67 2.55 1.73
CA ALA A 145 -14.95 1.66 2.63
C ALA A 145 -14.99 0.20 2.15
N ALA A 146 -16.18 -0.30 1.82
CA ALA A 146 -16.36 -1.65 1.27
C ALA A 146 -15.64 -1.82 -0.08
N GLY A 147 -15.68 -0.79 -0.94
CA GLY A 147 -14.97 -0.76 -2.21
C GLY A 147 -13.45 -0.89 -2.03
N PHE A 148 -12.85 -0.08 -1.17
CA PHE A 148 -11.41 -0.12 -0.90
C PHE A 148 -10.95 -1.45 -0.28
N THR A 149 -11.72 -1.99 0.67
CA THR A 149 -11.43 -3.29 1.29
C THR A 149 -11.50 -4.42 0.25
N SER A 150 -12.51 -4.42 -0.62
CA SER A 150 -12.67 -5.41 -1.69
C SER A 150 -11.55 -5.33 -2.73
N VAL A 151 -11.23 -4.11 -3.18
CA VAL A 151 -10.13 -3.86 -4.14
C VAL A 151 -8.78 -4.25 -3.51
N GLY A 152 -8.54 -3.94 -2.24
CA GLY A 152 -7.32 -4.33 -1.53
C GLY A 152 -7.13 -5.86 -1.48
N LYS A 153 -8.18 -6.61 -1.16
CA LYS A 153 -8.16 -8.09 -1.18
C LYS A 153 -7.90 -8.64 -2.57
N MET A 154 -8.51 -8.06 -3.60
CA MET A 154 -8.34 -8.48 -4.99
C MET A 154 -6.92 -8.20 -5.49
N ILE A 155 -6.35 -7.03 -5.18
CA ILE A 155 -4.95 -6.69 -5.48
C ILE A 155 -4.01 -7.67 -4.75
N GLY A 156 -4.26 -7.96 -3.47
CA GLY A 156 -3.47 -8.92 -2.70
C GLY A 156 -3.47 -10.31 -3.32
N LEU A 157 -4.62 -10.81 -3.76
CA LEU A 157 -4.75 -12.12 -4.43
C LEU A 157 -4.00 -12.15 -5.77
N ILE A 158 -4.19 -11.12 -6.59
CA ILE A 158 -3.51 -11.01 -7.90
C ILE A 158 -1.99 -10.93 -7.70
N SER A 159 -1.53 -10.13 -6.73
CA SER A 159 -0.11 -10.00 -6.40
C SER A 159 0.48 -11.34 -5.94
N ALA A 160 -0.21 -12.07 -5.07
CA ALA A 160 0.22 -13.40 -4.60
C ALA A 160 0.32 -14.40 -5.76
N LEU A 161 -0.62 -14.37 -6.71
CA LEU A 161 -0.60 -15.22 -7.90
C LEU A 161 0.60 -14.88 -8.79
N ILE A 162 0.82 -13.59 -9.05
CA ILE A 162 1.97 -13.13 -9.87
C ILE A 162 3.29 -13.55 -9.20
N ILE A 163 3.44 -13.33 -7.89
CA ILE A 163 4.63 -13.75 -7.14
C ILE A 163 4.83 -15.27 -7.25
N GLY A 164 3.77 -16.04 -7.12
CA GLY A 164 3.82 -17.50 -7.27
C GLY A 164 4.31 -17.94 -8.64
N VAL A 165 3.80 -17.33 -9.70
CA VAL A 165 4.23 -17.59 -11.09
C VAL A 165 5.70 -17.21 -11.30
N LEU A 166 6.10 -16.02 -10.85
CA LEU A 166 7.48 -15.56 -10.96
C LEU A 166 8.45 -16.47 -10.21
N LEU A 167 8.05 -16.95 -9.03
CA LEU A 167 8.85 -17.89 -8.24
C LEU A 167 9.00 -19.24 -8.97
N ALA A 168 7.92 -19.75 -9.56
CA ALA A 168 7.97 -20.97 -10.36
C ALA A 168 8.89 -20.84 -11.58
N VAL A 169 8.80 -19.72 -12.29
CA VAL A 169 9.69 -19.41 -13.43
C VAL A 169 11.14 -19.29 -12.97
N ALA A 170 11.42 -18.62 -11.86
CA ALA A 170 12.76 -18.48 -11.30
C ALA A 170 13.36 -19.86 -10.97
N VAL A 171 12.60 -20.73 -10.28
CA VAL A 171 13.05 -22.09 -9.96
C VAL A 171 13.33 -22.90 -11.23
N PHE A 172 12.48 -22.76 -12.25
CA PHE A 172 12.67 -23.44 -13.52
C PHE A 172 13.95 -22.97 -14.24
N LEU A 173 14.17 -21.65 -14.31
CA LEU A 173 15.38 -21.08 -14.93
C LEU A 173 16.66 -21.47 -14.19
N ILE A 174 16.66 -21.39 -12.86
CA ILE A 174 17.81 -21.81 -12.03
C ILE A 174 18.09 -23.31 -12.25
N SER A 175 17.06 -24.14 -12.24
CA SER A 175 17.20 -25.58 -12.49
C SER A 175 17.79 -25.87 -13.86
N ASN A 176 17.32 -25.15 -14.88
CA ASN A 176 17.84 -25.27 -16.24
C ASN A 176 19.32 -24.86 -16.33
N THR A 177 19.68 -23.71 -15.75
CA THR A 177 21.05 -23.19 -15.71
C THR A 177 21.99 -24.15 -15.01
N ILE A 178 21.61 -24.69 -13.84
CA ILE A 178 22.40 -25.68 -13.11
C ILE A 178 22.57 -26.95 -13.94
N SER A 179 21.52 -27.41 -14.62
CA SER A 179 21.56 -28.63 -15.47
C SER A 179 22.54 -28.47 -16.62
N VAL A 180 22.54 -27.31 -17.28
CA VAL A 180 23.47 -26.98 -18.36
C VAL A 180 24.91 -26.87 -17.82
N ALA A 181 25.15 -26.18 -16.70
CA ALA A 181 26.46 -26.10 -16.08
C ALA A 181 27.01 -27.48 -15.68
N ALA A 182 26.16 -28.34 -15.12
CA ALA A 182 26.51 -29.70 -14.76
C ALA A 182 26.86 -30.57 -16.00
N ALA A 183 26.17 -30.35 -17.12
CA ALA A 183 26.43 -31.05 -18.37
C ALA A 183 27.82 -30.65 -18.96
N PHE A 184 28.17 -29.37 -18.90
CA PHE A 184 29.50 -28.92 -19.36
C PHE A 184 30.65 -29.47 -18.51
N ARG A 185 30.44 -29.67 -17.19
CA ARG A 185 31.43 -30.22 -16.25
C ARG A 185 31.32 -31.75 -16.08
N ARG A 186 30.56 -32.40 -16.94
CA ARG A 186 30.30 -33.88 -16.84
C ARG A 186 31.58 -34.70 -16.73
N ARG A 187 32.61 -34.38 -17.51
CA ARG A 187 33.87 -35.09 -17.52
C ARG A 187 34.65 -34.94 -16.22
N GLU A 188 34.63 -33.76 -15.63
CA GLU A 188 35.23 -33.49 -14.31
C GLU A 188 34.47 -34.22 -13.20
N ASN A 189 33.16 -34.23 -13.26
CA ASN A 189 32.30 -34.96 -12.32
C ASN A 189 32.48 -36.46 -12.39
N GLU A 190 32.71 -37.02 -13.58
CA GLU A 190 33.01 -38.45 -13.76
C GLU A 190 34.38 -38.82 -13.14
N ILE A 191 35.40 -38.02 -13.34
CA ILE A 191 36.75 -38.23 -12.74
C ILE A 191 36.63 -38.16 -11.19
N MET A 192 35.92 -37.23 -10.64
CA MET A 192 35.67 -37.10 -9.19
C MET A 192 34.98 -38.38 -8.64
N ARG A 193 34.03 -38.97 -9.38
CA ARG A 193 33.37 -40.21 -9.00
C ARG A 193 34.34 -41.39 -8.98
N TYR A 194 35.24 -41.45 -9.93
CA TYR A 194 36.24 -42.52 -10.00
C TYR A 194 37.22 -42.53 -8.85
N ILE A 195 37.53 -41.32 -8.28
CA ILE A 195 38.40 -41.18 -7.10
C ILE A 195 37.60 -41.25 -5.78
N GLY A 196 36.30 -41.60 -5.81
CA GLY A 196 35.50 -41.87 -4.61
C GLY A 196 34.83 -40.67 -4.00
N ALA A 197 34.68 -39.56 -4.73
CA ALA A 197 33.94 -38.39 -4.25
C ALA A 197 32.46 -38.70 -4.00
N THR A 198 31.93 -38.24 -2.89
CA THR A 198 30.50 -38.41 -2.56
C THR A 198 29.63 -37.49 -3.42
N ASN A 199 28.36 -37.85 -3.63
CA ASN A 199 27.41 -37.02 -4.38
C ASN A 199 27.25 -35.61 -3.80
N PHE A 200 27.48 -35.43 -2.51
CA PHE A 200 27.49 -34.13 -1.86
C PHE A 200 28.66 -33.27 -2.30
N MET A 201 29.87 -33.82 -2.35
CA MET A 201 31.07 -33.10 -2.80
C MET A 201 30.97 -32.63 -4.25
N ILE A 202 30.29 -33.39 -5.11
CA ILE A 202 30.05 -33.02 -6.51
C ILE A 202 29.00 -31.89 -6.62
N ARG A 203 28.00 -31.87 -5.74
CA ARG A 203 26.90 -30.86 -5.77
C ARG A 203 27.20 -29.61 -4.98
N ALA A 204 28.05 -29.67 -3.98
CA ALA A 204 28.36 -28.54 -3.09
C ALA A 204 28.81 -27.25 -3.82
N PRO A 205 29.69 -27.30 -4.85
CA PRO A 205 30.09 -26.10 -5.60
C PRO A 205 28.89 -25.40 -6.26
N PHE A 206 27.98 -26.16 -6.85
CA PHE A 206 26.79 -25.60 -7.51
C PHE A 206 25.78 -25.00 -6.52
N LEU A 207 25.68 -25.59 -5.32
CA LEU A 207 24.86 -25.03 -4.25
C LEU A 207 25.42 -23.70 -3.74
N VAL A 208 26.74 -23.63 -3.55
CA VAL A 208 27.40 -22.39 -3.10
C VAL A 208 27.29 -21.29 -4.16
N GLU A 209 27.50 -21.63 -5.44
CA GLU A 209 27.36 -20.70 -6.56
C GLU A 209 25.92 -20.15 -6.66
N GLY A 210 24.90 -21.02 -6.57
CA GLY A 210 23.51 -20.58 -6.56
C GLY A 210 23.16 -19.74 -5.36
N LEU A 211 23.70 -20.03 -4.17
CA LEU A 211 23.46 -19.27 -2.95
C LEU A 211 24.12 -17.89 -3.02
N LEU A 212 25.33 -17.78 -3.57
CA LEU A 212 26.04 -16.52 -3.79
C LEU A 212 25.29 -15.63 -4.80
N LEU A 213 24.84 -16.20 -5.92
CA LEU A 213 24.09 -15.48 -6.95
C LEU A 213 22.73 -14.99 -6.39
N GLY A 214 22.04 -15.83 -5.63
CA GLY A 214 20.80 -15.46 -4.98
C GLY A 214 20.98 -14.35 -3.95
N PHE A 215 22.06 -14.41 -3.18
CA PHE A 215 22.38 -13.36 -2.19
C PHE A 215 22.71 -12.02 -2.85
N LEU A 216 23.55 -12.04 -3.89
CA LEU A 216 23.89 -10.84 -4.66
C LEU A 216 22.66 -10.25 -5.36
N GLY A 217 21.81 -11.10 -5.93
CA GLY A 217 20.54 -10.69 -6.55
C GLY A 217 19.55 -10.04 -5.57
N ALA A 218 19.56 -10.47 -4.30
CA ALA A 218 18.72 -9.87 -3.26
C ALA A 218 19.25 -8.54 -2.71
N LEU A 219 20.58 -8.33 -2.74
CA LEU A 219 21.21 -7.09 -2.26
C LEU A 219 20.91 -5.88 -3.14
N VAL A 220 20.77 -6.08 -4.45
CA VAL A 220 20.53 -4.99 -5.40
C VAL A 220 19.20 -4.25 -5.13
N PRO A 221 18.05 -4.92 -5.00
CA PRO A 221 16.79 -4.23 -4.68
C PRO A 221 16.77 -3.64 -3.26
N LEU A 222 17.46 -4.26 -2.29
CA LEU A 222 17.55 -3.72 -0.93
C LEU A 222 18.35 -2.42 -0.87
N GLY A 223 19.45 -2.32 -1.62
CA GLY A 223 20.27 -1.11 -1.70
C GLY A 223 19.55 0.06 -2.38
N GLY A 224 18.71 -0.22 -3.38
CA GLY A 224 17.89 0.78 -4.06
C GLY A 224 16.78 1.34 -3.17
N HIS A 225 16.25 0.55 -2.25
CA HIS A 225 15.19 0.99 -1.35
C HIS A 225 15.69 1.87 -0.18
N MET A 226 16.91 1.67 0.29
CA MET A 226 17.53 2.51 1.34
C MET A 226 17.99 3.89 0.84
N GLY A 227 18.07 4.11 -0.47
CA GLY A 227 18.44 5.40 -1.06
C GLY A 227 17.25 6.33 -1.36
N SER A 228 16.00 5.88 -1.14
CA SER A 228 14.77 6.63 -1.41
C SER A 228 13.97 6.99 -0.14
N LEU A 229 14.54 6.79 1.04
CA LEU A 229 14.09 7.33 2.33
C LEU A 229 14.96 8.53 2.71
#